data_4060e79a0cc362b48a6317ceb034b927
#
_entry.id   4060e79a0cc362b48a6317ceb034b927
#
_cell.length_a   1.000
_cell.length_b   1.000
_cell.length_c   1.000
_cell.angle_alpha   90.00
_cell.angle_beta   90.00
_cell.angle_gamma   90.00
#
_symmetry.space_group_name_H-M   'P 1'
#
loop_
_entity.id
_entity.type
_entity.pdbx_description
1 polymer ?
#
loop_
_entity_poly.entity_id
_entity_poly.type
_entity_poly.pdbx_seq_one_letter_code
_entity_poly.pdbx_strand_id
1 'polypeptide(L)'
;MSEAAATSPDVSSVLAALQALYHNPDAQAKQQANQALLQFQKTPQAWSTANALLLAQDVPLESRLFSAQTFRSKVTFDLDQLEGASQEQLRDTLLHALDMYATGPRVIQTQLCLALAALALQMSEARWGNVVPGMIERFGGAPSTVGVLLEFLTVLPEEVSMNHRIPMDNTTYHDRVSQLLTQHAMSALQVLVMYIQADGVTSTIQAMIFACLRSWLKTGEVTAMQLAETPLLSCTFDALQDEELFDTAVDVLCDLINETQELEENQGVIEWLLPRIESLRPALMAAGDDEDRVRGLCRIFVQAGETYHALALQHPQALLPIVQAALDCASYHDLDIVQITFRFWYLLATDVHRALEQGNPAALPFRDVFEQLFAVILRHLRFPDDDTDLTGQERDDFRSFRHYMGDTLKDCCYVLGAEACLARSLEVIESALAQASPELRWQDMEAPL
;
A
#
# COMPACT_ATOMS: atom_id res chain seq x y z
N MET A 1 38.69 -23.22 -0.08
CA MET A 1 38.95 -21.86 0.46
C MET A 1 37.86 -21.39 1.45
N SER A 2 36.87 -22.22 1.77
CA SER A 2 35.73 -21.85 2.65
C SER A 2 36.03 -21.96 4.16
N GLU A 3 36.88 -22.88 4.60
CA GLU A 3 37.15 -23.10 6.03
C GLU A 3 38.04 -22.02 6.69
N ALA A 4 38.87 -21.33 5.90
CA ALA A 4 39.77 -20.31 6.44
C ALA A 4 39.08 -18.91 6.70
N ALA A 5 37.95 -18.65 6.08
CA ALA A 5 37.23 -17.37 6.23
C ALA A 5 36.46 -17.27 7.56
N ALA A 6 36.05 -18.41 8.13
CA ALA A 6 35.24 -18.44 9.38
C ALA A 6 36.08 -18.27 10.66
N THR A 7 37.39 -18.09 10.56
CA THR A 7 38.31 -18.04 11.72
C THR A 7 39.02 -16.69 11.92
N SER A 8 38.65 -15.63 11.20
CA SER A 8 39.18 -14.29 11.48
C SER A 8 38.61 -13.74 12.80
N PRO A 9 39.40 -12.99 13.62
CA PRO A 9 38.94 -12.42 14.88
C PRO A 9 37.65 -11.61 14.73
N ASP A 10 37.48 -10.90 13.61
CA ASP A 10 36.32 -10.06 13.34
C ASP A 10 35.04 -10.89 13.09
N VAL A 11 35.13 -11.99 12.34
CA VAL A 11 34.00 -12.92 12.10
C VAL A 11 33.55 -13.54 13.41
N SER A 12 34.49 -14.05 14.23
CA SER A 12 34.18 -14.67 15.52
C SER A 12 33.52 -13.69 16.50
N SER A 13 33.97 -12.45 16.52
CA SER A 13 33.41 -11.39 17.38
C SER A 13 31.98 -11.02 16.96
N VAL A 14 31.72 -10.92 15.64
CA VAL A 14 30.38 -10.65 15.11
C VAL A 14 29.41 -11.81 15.43
N LEU A 15 29.85 -13.06 15.23
CA LEU A 15 29.02 -14.24 15.56
C LEU A 15 28.70 -14.29 17.06
N ALA A 16 29.67 -14.01 17.94
CA ALA A 16 29.42 -13.96 19.38
C ALA A 16 28.44 -12.84 19.77
N ALA A 17 28.56 -11.66 19.15
CA ALA A 17 27.63 -10.56 19.37
C ALA A 17 26.20 -10.87 18.86
N LEU A 18 26.07 -11.52 17.69
CA LEU A 18 24.76 -11.97 17.18
C LEU A 18 24.15 -13.02 18.08
N GLN A 19 24.94 -13.98 18.57
CA GLN A 19 24.48 -14.97 19.53
C GLN A 19 23.99 -14.31 20.84
N ALA A 20 24.70 -13.31 21.33
CA ALA A 20 24.29 -12.57 22.50
C ALA A 20 23.00 -11.76 22.25
N LEU A 21 22.84 -11.16 21.07
CA LEU A 21 21.67 -10.37 20.72
C LEU A 21 20.40 -11.22 20.64
N TYR A 22 20.47 -12.39 19.99
CA TYR A 22 19.28 -13.22 19.74
C TYR A 22 18.95 -14.19 20.88
N HIS A 23 19.95 -14.72 21.57
CA HIS A 23 19.79 -15.86 22.49
C HIS A 23 20.11 -15.54 23.96
N ASN A 24 20.69 -14.39 24.30
CA ASN A 24 20.97 -14.06 25.70
C ASN A 24 19.66 -13.62 26.39
N PRO A 25 19.34 -14.14 27.59
CA PRO A 25 18.15 -13.70 28.34
C PRO A 25 18.29 -12.30 28.96
N ASP A 26 19.54 -11.80 29.13
CA ASP A 26 19.80 -10.50 29.74
C ASP A 26 19.60 -9.36 28.73
N ALA A 27 18.68 -8.45 29.05
CA ALA A 27 18.37 -7.28 28.23
C ALA A 27 19.57 -6.32 28.08
N GLN A 28 20.41 -6.17 29.11
CA GLN A 28 21.59 -5.30 29.06
C GLN A 28 22.65 -5.90 28.14
N ALA A 29 22.87 -7.21 28.18
CA ALA A 29 23.78 -7.89 27.27
C ALA A 29 23.29 -7.80 25.80
N LYS A 30 22.00 -7.92 25.54
CA LYS A 30 21.40 -7.69 24.20
C LYS A 30 21.66 -6.26 23.71
N GLN A 31 21.45 -5.28 24.56
CA GLN A 31 21.67 -3.88 24.19
C GLN A 31 23.14 -3.60 23.88
N GLN A 32 24.07 -4.13 24.67
CA GLN A 32 25.50 -3.99 24.41
C GLN A 32 25.92 -4.68 23.11
N ALA A 33 25.42 -5.89 22.85
CA ALA A 33 25.67 -6.61 21.62
C ALA A 33 25.15 -5.85 20.38
N ASN A 34 23.93 -5.31 20.46
CA ASN A 34 23.35 -4.49 19.40
C ASN A 34 24.21 -3.23 19.11
N GLN A 35 24.64 -2.52 20.15
CA GLN A 35 25.52 -1.36 20.01
C GLN A 35 26.86 -1.74 19.37
N ALA A 36 27.45 -2.85 19.78
CA ALA A 36 28.71 -3.35 19.20
C ALA A 36 28.56 -3.67 17.71
N LEU A 37 27.46 -4.34 17.30
CA LEU A 37 27.15 -4.64 15.91
C LEU A 37 26.93 -3.37 15.07
N LEU A 38 26.20 -2.39 15.59
CA LEU A 38 25.99 -1.10 14.93
C LEU A 38 27.31 -0.30 14.74
N GLN A 39 28.21 -0.36 15.71
CA GLN A 39 29.54 0.27 15.57
C GLN A 39 30.41 -0.49 14.57
N PHE A 40 30.37 -1.83 14.62
CA PHE A 40 31.11 -2.67 13.68
C PHE A 40 30.68 -2.40 12.22
N GLN A 41 29.38 -2.25 11.94
CA GLN A 41 28.88 -1.97 10.59
C GLN A 41 29.49 -0.71 9.95
N LYS A 42 29.92 0.27 10.76
CA LYS A 42 30.56 1.51 10.27
C LYS A 42 32.03 1.34 9.93
N THR A 43 32.65 0.24 10.33
CA THR A 43 34.10 0.00 10.10
C THR A 43 34.36 -0.43 8.67
N PRO A 44 35.56 -0.15 8.10
CA PRO A 44 35.97 -0.69 6.80
C PRO A 44 36.02 -2.23 6.77
N GLN A 45 36.33 -2.87 7.89
CA GLN A 45 36.41 -4.33 8.02
C GLN A 45 35.03 -5.00 7.82
N ALA A 46 33.93 -4.26 8.05
CA ALA A 46 32.59 -4.80 7.86
C ALA A 46 32.32 -5.26 6.41
N TRP A 47 32.97 -4.67 5.40
CA TRP A 47 32.86 -5.11 4.02
C TRP A 47 33.30 -6.56 3.83
N SER A 48 34.51 -6.90 4.28
CA SER A 48 35.09 -8.24 4.16
C SER A 48 34.38 -9.26 5.05
N THR A 49 34.03 -8.87 6.28
CA THR A 49 33.35 -9.75 7.24
C THR A 49 31.92 -10.06 6.78
N ALA A 50 31.17 -9.07 6.31
CA ALA A 50 29.84 -9.28 5.74
C ALA A 50 29.91 -10.23 4.53
N ASN A 51 30.88 -10.06 3.64
CA ASN A 51 31.07 -10.97 2.51
C ASN A 51 31.35 -12.41 2.96
N ALA A 52 32.25 -12.59 3.92
CA ALA A 52 32.58 -13.91 4.44
C ALA A 52 31.37 -14.62 5.08
N LEU A 53 30.59 -13.90 5.88
CA LEU A 53 29.39 -14.45 6.55
C LEU A 53 28.25 -14.71 5.57
N LEU A 54 28.05 -13.85 4.58
CA LEU A 54 26.98 -14.00 3.58
C LEU A 54 27.19 -15.26 2.72
N LEU A 55 28.43 -15.55 2.34
CA LEU A 55 28.76 -16.69 1.49
C LEU A 55 29.02 -18.00 2.26
N ALA A 56 29.09 -17.95 3.60
CA ALA A 56 29.30 -19.11 4.42
C ALA A 56 28.02 -19.97 4.51
N GLN A 57 28.14 -21.27 4.27
CA GLN A 57 26.99 -22.20 4.32
C GLN A 57 26.66 -22.66 5.75
N ASP A 58 27.65 -22.70 6.63
CA ASP A 58 27.57 -23.27 7.99
C ASP A 58 27.26 -22.24 9.09
N VAL A 59 26.83 -21.03 8.71
CA VAL A 59 26.45 -19.98 9.68
C VAL A 59 24.93 -19.85 9.82
N PRO A 60 24.42 -19.46 11.02
CA PRO A 60 23.01 -19.24 11.24
C PRO A 60 22.39 -18.23 10.27
N LEU A 61 21.06 -18.34 10.03
CA LEU A 61 20.31 -17.43 9.16
C LEU A 61 20.44 -15.98 9.58
N GLU A 62 20.41 -15.71 10.89
CA GLU A 62 20.55 -14.39 11.48
C GLU A 62 21.88 -13.72 11.12
N SER A 63 22.95 -14.52 11.02
CA SER A 63 24.29 -14.02 10.63
C SER A 63 24.33 -13.63 9.16
N ARG A 64 23.70 -14.43 8.31
CA ARG A 64 23.56 -14.12 6.87
C ARG A 64 22.67 -12.92 6.62
N LEU A 65 21.57 -12.81 7.36
CA LEU A 65 20.67 -11.64 7.33
C LEU A 65 21.40 -10.37 7.79
N PHE A 66 22.13 -10.44 8.91
CA PHE A 66 22.94 -9.32 9.39
C PHE A 66 23.96 -8.88 8.32
N SER A 67 24.56 -9.82 7.60
CA SER A 67 25.52 -9.51 6.54
C SER A 67 24.86 -8.79 5.36
N ALA A 68 23.69 -9.26 4.92
CA ALA A 68 22.93 -8.61 3.85
C ALA A 68 22.48 -7.18 4.27
N GLN A 69 22.03 -7.01 5.51
CA GLN A 69 21.69 -5.70 6.09
C GLN A 69 22.93 -4.79 6.20
N THR A 70 24.09 -5.37 6.53
CA THR A 70 25.36 -4.64 6.58
C THR A 70 25.74 -4.13 5.20
N PHE A 71 25.61 -4.94 4.15
CA PHE A 71 25.84 -4.47 2.79
C PHE A 71 24.89 -3.33 2.41
N ARG A 72 23.58 -3.47 2.67
CA ARG A 72 22.62 -2.41 2.41
C ARG A 72 23.02 -1.10 3.11
N SER A 73 23.34 -1.16 4.40
CA SER A 73 23.74 0.01 5.18
C SER A 73 25.02 0.64 4.64
N LYS A 74 26.05 -0.18 4.38
CA LYS A 74 27.34 0.32 3.89
C LYS A 74 27.27 0.86 2.47
N VAL A 75 26.50 0.26 1.58
CA VAL A 75 26.26 0.79 0.23
C VAL A 75 25.57 2.16 0.33
N THR A 76 24.59 2.29 1.23
CA THR A 76 23.85 3.55 1.38
C THR A 76 24.71 4.68 1.96
N PHE A 77 25.57 4.40 2.95
CA PHE A 77 26.22 5.44 3.75
C PHE A 77 27.74 5.52 3.63
N ASP A 78 28.39 4.47 3.19
CA ASP A 78 29.86 4.31 3.24
C ASP A 78 30.48 3.89 1.90
N LEU A 79 29.77 4.03 0.77
CA LEU A 79 30.24 3.60 -0.54
C LEU A 79 31.53 4.34 -0.98
N ASP A 80 31.73 5.54 -0.49
CA ASP A 80 32.93 6.37 -0.69
C ASP A 80 34.20 5.77 -0.09
N GLN A 81 34.10 4.83 0.84
CA GLN A 81 35.23 4.04 1.34
C GLN A 81 35.82 3.12 0.27
N LEU A 82 35.11 2.85 -0.83
CA LEU A 82 35.53 1.97 -1.92
C LEU A 82 35.91 2.76 -3.18
N GLU A 83 37.08 2.47 -3.72
CA GLU A 83 37.49 2.98 -5.02
C GLU A 83 36.65 2.34 -6.15
N GLY A 84 36.62 2.98 -7.33
CA GLY A 84 35.75 2.58 -8.43
C GLY A 84 35.82 1.12 -8.84
N ALA A 85 37.04 0.54 -8.96
CA ALA A 85 37.21 -0.88 -9.28
C ALA A 85 36.65 -1.81 -8.18
N SER A 86 36.73 -1.39 -6.91
CA SER A 86 36.18 -2.13 -5.77
C SER A 86 34.65 -2.04 -5.73
N GLN A 87 34.05 -0.95 -6.22
CA GLN A 87 32.60 -0.84 -6.36
C GLN A 87 32.05 -1.80 -7.43
N GLU A 88 32.78 -1.98 -8.54
CA GLU A 88 32.42 -2.97 -9.57
C GLU A 88 32.54 -4.42 -9.05
N GLN A 89 33.58 -4.70 -8.27
CA GLN A 89 33.72 -6.01 -7.60
C GLN A 89 32.59 -6.24 -6.58
N LEU A 90 32.20 -5.20 -5.84
CA LEU A 90 31.05 -5.27 -4.92
C LEU A 90 29.76 -5.59 -5.67
N ARG A 91 29.48 -4.90 -6.79
CA ARG A 91 28.34 -5.22 -7.66
C ARG A 91 28.31 -6.70 -8.02
N ASP A 92 29.44 -7.21 -8.55
CA ASP A 92 29.53 -8.60 -9.00
C ASP A 92 29.39 -9.59 -7.83
N THR A 93 29.91 -9.23 -6.66
CA THR A 93 29.75 -10.01 -5.43
C THR A 93 28.29 -10.07 -4.98
N LEU A 94 27.57 -8.92 -4.96
CA LEU A 94 26.16 -8.87 -4.58
C LEU A 94 25.26 -9.61 -5.57
N LEU A 95 25.55 -9.51 -6.88
CA LEU A 95 24.85 -10.27 -7.91
C LEU A 95 25.08 -11.78 -7.75
N HIS A 96 26.31 -12.21 -7.47
CA HIS A 96 26.61 -13.60 -7.19
C HIS A 96 25.93 -14.10 -5.91
N ALA A 97 25.92 -13.30 -4.85
CA ALA A 97 25.18 -13.63 -3.64
C ALA A 97 23.68 -13.77 -3.93
N LEU A 98 23.11 -12.87 -4.73
CA LEU A 98 21.69 -12.94 -5.10
C LEU A 98 21.36 -14.21 -5.89
N ASP A 99 22.25 -14.69 -6.79
CA ASP A 99 22.10 -15.99 -7.44
C ASP A 99 22.08 -17.16 -6.43
N MET A 100 23.02 -17.14 -5.47
CA MET A 100 23.08 -18.18 -4.44
C MET A 100 21.82 -18.24 -3.56
N TYR A 101 21.20 -17.11 -3.35
CA TYR A 101 19.98 -16.99 -2.54
C TYR A 101 18.70 -16.98 -3.38
N ALA A 102 18.74 -17.24 -4.68
CA ALA A 102 17.58 -17.15 -5.56
C ALA A 102 16.40 -18.04 -5.12
N THR A 103 16.68 -19.18 -4.50
CA THR A 103 15.67 -20.09 -3.90
C THR A 103 15.74 -20.09 -2.38
N GLY A 104 16.47 -19.15 -1.78
CA GLY A 104 16.69 -19.03 -0.33
C GLY A 104 15.66 -18.17 0.39
N PRO A 105 15.97 -17.79 1.63
CA PRO A 105 15.08 -16.94 2.45
C PRO A 105 14.84 -15.56 1.82
N ARG A 106 13.57 -15.21 1.61
CA ARG A 106 13.15 -13.94 0.99
C ARG A 106 13.72 -12.71 1.71
N VAL A 107 13.81 -12.76 3.03
CA VAL A 107 14.37 -11.65 3.83
C VAL A 107 15.81 -11.29 3.44
N ILE A 108 16.61 -12.25 3.00
CA ILE A 108 17.98 -12.01 2.49
C ILE A 108 17.92 -11.46 1.07
N GLN A 109 17.07 -12.03 0.20
CA GLN A 109 16.87 -11.55 -1.16
C GLN A 109 16.48 -10.06 -1.17
N THR A 110 15.50 -9.67 -0.36
CA THR A 110 15.09 -8.27 -0.22
C THR A 110 16.24 -7.34 0.18
N GLN A 111 17.07 -7.72 1.18
CA GLN A 111 18.19 -6.88 1.60
C GLN A 111 19.27 -6.76 0.50
N LEU A 112 19.50 -7.83 -0.26
CA LEU A 112 20.44 -7.81 -1.39
C LEU A 112 19.90 -6.96 -2.55
N CYS A 113 18.60 -7.07 -2.87
CA CYS A 113 17.96 -6.23 -3.88
C CYS A 113 18.01 -4.75 -3.50
N LEU A 114 17.74 -4.40 -2.23
CA LEU A 114 17.86 -3.04 -1.72
C LEU A 114 19.32 -2.52 -1.79
N ALA A 115 20.30 -3.37 -1.46
CA ALA A 115 21.72 -3.00 -1.59
C ALA A 115 22.11 -2.77 -3.06
N LEU A 116 21.63 -3.62 -3.98
CA LEU A 116 21.87 -3.47 -5.42
C LEU A 116 21.17 -2.24 -6.00
N ALA A 117 19.94 -1.92 -5.59
CA ALA A 117 19.23 -0.70 -6.00
C ALA A 117 19.97 0.56 -5.53
N ALA A 118 20.39 0.60 -4.26
CA ALA A 118 21.17 1.70 -3.72
C ALA A 118 22.54 1.84 -4.40
N LEU A 119 23.17 0.74 -4.77
CA LEU A 119 24.44 0.73 -5.52
C LEU A 119 24.22 1.22 -6.96
N ALA A 120 23.15 0.77 -7.61
CA ALA A 120 22.79 1.20 -8.97
C ALA A 120 22.57 2.72 -9.01
N LEU A 121 21.91 3.30 -8.02
CA LEU A 121 21.71 4.75 -7.94
C LEU A 121 23.03 5.53 -7.88
N GLN A 122 24.04 5.02 -7.19
CA GLN A 122 25.33 5.71 -6.94
C GLN A 122 26.38 5.43 -8.04
N MET A 123 26.29 4.32 -8.76
CA MET A 123 27.22 4.02 -9.84
C MET A 123 26.88 4.83 -11.10
N SER A 124 27.90 5.32 -11.80
CA SER A 124 27.69 5.99 -13.09
C SER A 124 27.25 5.01 -14.18
N GLU A 125 26.59 5.53 -15.23
CA GLU A 125 26.19 4.76 -16.40
C GLU A 125 27.36 4.01 -17.04
N ALA A 126 28.52 4.62 -17.12
CA ALA A 126 29.73 4.00 -17.67
C ALA A 126 30.18 2.73 -16.91
N ARG A 127 29.84 2.62 -15.63
CA ARG A 127 30.21 1.48 -14.78
C ARG A 127 29.10 0.45 -14.63
N TRP A 128 27.84 0.87 -14.67
CA TRP A 128 26.68 -0.01 -14.61
C TRP A 128 25.46 0.62 -15.31
N GLY A 129 25.53 0.68 -16.65
CA GLY A 129 24.47 1.27 -17.49
C GLY A 129 23.31 0.33 -17.81
N ASN A 130 23.54 -1.00 -17.74
CA ASN A 130 22.54 -2.01 -18.09
C ASN A 130 21.87 -2.63 -16.86
N VAL A 131 21.52 -1.85 -15.86
CA VAL A 131 20.98 -2.35 -14.58
C VAL A 131 19.72 -3.19 -14.82
N VAL A 132 18.64 -2.62 -15.30
CA VAL A 132 17.36 -3.33 -15.50
C VAL A 132 17.48 -4.42 -16.58
N PRO A 133 18.03 -4.16 -17.78
CA PRO A 133 18.21 -5.21 -18.78
C PRO A 133 19.09 -6.36 -18.30
N GLY A 134 20.17 -6.07 -17.59
CA GLY A 134 21.07 -7.10 -17.04
C GLY A 134 20.43 -7.95 -15.97
N MET A 135 19.56 -7.39 -15.13
CA MET A 135 18.76 -8.14 -14.15
C MET A 135 17.73 -9.03 -14.84
N ILE A 136 17.06 -8.54 -15.87
CA ILE A 136 16.09 -9.31 -16.67
C ILE A 136 16.81 -10.48 -17.36
N GLU A 137 17.95 -10.24 -17.99
CA GLU A 137 18.75 -11.29 -18.65
C GLU A 137 19.20 -12.37 -17.66
N ARG A 138 19.65 -11.96 -16.46
CA ARG A 138 20.21 -12.88 -15.47
C ARG A 138 19.17 -13.70 -14.73
N PHE A 139 18.05 -13.09 -14.35
CA PHE A 139 17.06 -13.71 -13.45
C PHE A 139 15.71 -13.99 -14.12
N GLY A 140 15.45 -13.48 -15.32
CA GLY A 140 14.14 -13.57 -15.97
C GLY A 140 13.86 -14.89 -16.69
N GLY A 141 14.90 -15.71 -16.95
CA GLY A 141 14.78 -16.88 -17.81
C GLY A 141 14.35 -18.18 -17.13
N ALA A 142 14.37 -18.26 -15.80
CA ALA A 142 14.08 -19.49 -15.07
C ALA A 142 13.03 -19.29 -13.99
N PRO A 143 12.04 -20.18 -13.84
CA PRO A 143 10.98 -20.05 -12.81
C PRO A 143 11.52 -19.92 -11.37
N SER A 144 12.70 -20.53 -11.10
CA SER A 144 13.34 -20.45 -9.78
C SER A 144 13.94 -19.09 -9.42
N THR A 145 14.14 -18.21 -10.42
CA THR A 145 14.78 -16.89 -10.24
C THR A 145 13.83 -15.72 -10.50
N VAL A 146 12.65 -15.96 -11.09
CA VAL A 146 11.63 -14.94 -11.37
C VAL A 146 11.28 -14.15 -10.12
N GLY A 147 11.14 -14.81 -8.95
CA GLY A 147 10.85 -14.14 -7.68
C GLY A 147 11.92 -13.10 -7.30
N VAL A 148 13.19 -13.40 -7.55
CA VAL A 148 14.29 -12.46 -7.32
C VAL A 148 14.23 -11.25 -8.26
N LEU A 149 13.93 -11.48 -9.54
CA LEU A 149 13.76 -10.37 -10.49
C LEU A 149 12.60 -9.47 -10.08
N LEU A 150 11.44 -10.06 -9.75
CA LEU A 150 10.28 -9.31 -9.30
C LEU A 150 10.57 -8.52 -8.02
N GLU A 151 11.27 -9.11 -7.05
CA GLU A 151 11.70 -8.42 -5.83
C GLU A 151 12.60 -7.22 -6.15
N PHE A 152 13.60 -7.39 -7.04
CA PHE A 152 14.47 -6.29 -7.45
C PHE A 152 13.70 -5.19 -8.17
N LEU A 153 12.83 -5.54 -9.12
CA LEU A 153 12.02 -4.57 -9.85
C LEU A 153 11.00 -3.87 -8.94
N THR A 154 10.58 -4.51 -7.83
CA THR A 154 9.71 -3.89 -6.83
C THR A 154 10.43 -2.83 -6.02
N VAL A 155 11.63 -3.14 -5.52
CA VAL A 155 12.36 -2.22 -4.63
C VAL A 155 13.09 -1.10 -5.38
N LEU A 156 13.43 -1.30 -6.65
CA LEU A 156 14.21 -0.34 -7.42
C LEU A 156 13.53 1.03 -7.54
N PRO A 157 12.24 1.16 -7.96
CA PRO A 157 11.58 2.46 -8.06
C PRO A 157 11.52 3.19 -6.73
N GLU A 158 11.18 2.49 -5.65
CA GLU A 158 11.06 3.10 -4.32
C GLU A 158 12.41 3.60 -3.78
N GLU A 159 13.48 2.78 -3.87
CA GLU A 159 14.82 3.17 -3.39
C GLU A 159 15.41 4.32 -4.24
N VAL A 160 15.06 4.40 -5.52
CA VAL A 160 15.55 5.47 -6.42
C VAL A 160 14.73 6.75 -6.24
N SER A 161 13.39 6.68 -6.33
CA SER A 161 12.52 7.87 -6.31
C SER A 161 12.37 8.50 -4.92
N MET A 162 12.44 7.68 -3.84
CA MET A 162 12.31 8.14 -2.46
C MET A 162 13.67 8.31 -1.76
N ASN A 163 14.74 8.45 -2.54
CA ASN A 163 16.06 8.59 -1.94
C ASN A 163 16.23 9.94 -1.23
N HIS A 164 16.29 9.89 0.11
CA HIS A 164 16.66 11.01 0.97
C HIS A 164 17.95 10.73 1.76
N ARG A 165 18.58 9.57 1.56
CA ARG A 165 19.69 9.06 2.38
C ARG A 165 21.03 9.20 1.69
N ILE A 166 21.06 9.03 0.36
CA ILE A 166 22.27 9.12 -0.44
C ILE A 166 22.38 10.55 -0.95
N PRO A 167 23.37 11.34 -0.48
CA PRO A 167 23.55 12.71 -0.92
C PRO A 167 23.96 12.72 -2.39
N MET A 168 23.20 13.44 -3.21
CA MET A 168 23.42 13.58 -4.65
C MET A 168 22.95 14.98 -5.09
N ASP A 169 23.64 15.59 -6.04
CA ASP A 169 23.14 16.83 -6.64
C ASP A 169 21.90 16.55 -7.53
N ASN A 170 21.01 17.52 -7.66
CA ASN A 170 19.74 17.36 -8.34
C ASN A 170 19.88 16.89 -9.80
N THR A 171 20.89 17.40 -10.51
CA THR A 171 21.10 17.05 -11.93
C THR A 171 21.46 15.58 -12.07
N THR A 172 22.49 15.14 -11.33
CA THR A 172 22.90 13.72 -11.29
C THR A 172 21.75 12.82 -10.84
N TYR A 173 20.98 13.25 -9.84
CA TYR A 173 19.82 12.50 -9.38
C TYR A 173 18.78 12.29 -10.47
N HIS A 174 18.34 13.37 -11.14
CA HIS A 174 17.35 13.27 -12.23
C HIS A 174 17.86 12.42 -13.40
N ASP A 175 19.14 12.56 -13.75
CA ASP A 175 19.74 11.73 -14.79
C ASP A 175 19.71 10.25 -14.41
N ARG A 176 20.01 9.91 -13.13
CA ARG A 176 19.96 8.52 -12.66
C ARG A 176 18.55 7.97 -12.57
N VAL A 177 17.57 8.77 -12.12
CA VAL A 177 16.14 8.38 -12.16
C VAL A 177 15.72 8.04 -13.58
N SER A 178 16.02 8.92 -14.54
CA SER A 178 15.71 8.69 -15.95
C SER A 178 16.35 7.40 -16.49
N GLN A 179 17.63 7.17 -16.19
CA GLN A 179 18.38 6.01 -16.67
C GLN A 179 17.92 4.69 -16.03
N LEU A 180 17.55 4.71 -14.76
CA LEU A 180 17.20 3.49 -14.02
C LEU A 180 15.72 3.15 -14.13
N LEU A 181 14.85 4.15 -14.24
CA LEU A 181 13.40 3.97 -14.19
C LEU A 181 12.73 4.36 -15.52
N THR A 182 12.72 5.63 -15.87
CA THR A 182 11.93 6.15 -17.01
C THR A 182 12.22 5.41 -18.33
N GLN A 183 13.51 5.18 -18.63
CA GLN A 183 13.92 4.47 -19.85
C GLN A 183 13.56 2.98 -19.85
N HIS A 184 13.28 2.41 -18.68
CA HIS A 184 13.03 0.97 -18.51
C HIS A 184 11.60 0.64 -18.05
N ALA A 185 10.74 1.63 -17.84
CA ALA A 185 9.35 1.44 -17.38
C ALA A 185 8.58 0.48 -18.29
N MET A 186 8.65 0.69 -19.60
CA MET A 186 7.98 -0.19 -20.56
C MET A 186 8.58 -1.61 -20.60
N SER A 187 9.89 -1.76 -20.40
CA SER A 187 10.52 -3.08 -20.33
C SER A 187 10.10 -3.82 -19.07
N ALA A 188 10.01 -3.14 -17.94
CA ALA A 188 9.49 -3.71 -16.70
C ALA A 188 8.03 -4.13 -16.88
N LEU A 189 7.17 -3.27 -17.43
CA LEU A 189 5.76 -3.57 -17.69
C LEU A 189 5.61 -4.78 -18.63
N GLN A 190 6.41 -4.89 -19.69
CA GLN A 190 6.40 -6.05 -20.59
C GLN A 190 6.79 -7.35 -19.90
N VAL A 191 7.76 -7.32 -18.98
CA VAL A 191 8.14 -8.48 -18.17
C VAL A 191 6.97 -8.91 -17.27
N LEU A 192 6.28 -7.97 -16.63
CA LEU A 192 5.11 -8.28 -15.81
C LEU A 192 3.97 -8.90 -16.65
N VAL A 193 3.71 -8.36 -17.85
CA VAL A 193 2.75 -8.91 -18.81
C VAL A 193 3.11 -10.33 -19.23
N MET A 194 4.38 -10.57 -19.55
CA MET A 194 4.86 -11.90 -19.93
C MET A 194 4.66 -12.91 -18.80
N TYR A 195 4.94 -12.53 -17.56
CA TYR A 195 4.83 -13.44 -16.42
C TYR A 195 3.39 -13.70 -16.02
N ILE A 196 2.50 -12.69 -16.03
CA ILE A 196 1.09 -12.89 -15.68
C ILE A 196 0.36 -13.81 -16.69
N GLN A 197 0.83 -13.85 -17.93
CA GLN A 197 0.29 -14.68 -19.00
C GLN A 197 0.94 -16.07 -19.11
N ALA A 198 1.99 -16.34 -18.33
CA ALA A 198 2.68 -17.60 -18.38
C ALA A 198 1.84 -18.75 -17.80
N ASP A 199 1.89 -19.93 -18.42
CA ASP A 199 1.18 -21.10 -17.92
C ASP A 199 1.69 -21.54 -16.54
N GLY A 200 0.76 -21.81 -15.63
CA GLY A 200 1.07 -22.36 -14.30
C GLY A 200 1.65 -21.33 -13.31
N VAL A 201 1.43 -20.05 -13.52
CA VAL A 201 1.77 -18.99 -12.56
C VAL A 201 1.04 -19.23 -11.23
N THR A 202 1.79 -19.25 -10.14
CA THR A 202 1.23 -19.41 -8.78
C THR A 202 0.70 -18.07 -8.23
N SER A 203 -0.27 -18.12 -7.29
CA SER A 203 -0.77 -16.92 -6.58
C SER A 203 0.36 -16.11 -5.96
N THR A 204 1.39 -16.77 -5.41
CA THR A 204 2.59 -16.10 -4.88
C THR A 204 3.31 -15.24 -5.92
N ILE A 205 3.51 -15.75 -7.13
CA ILE A 205 4.16 -14.98 -8.21
C ILE A 205 3.23 -13.89 -8.71
N GLN A 206 1.92 -14.14 -8.81
CA GLN A 206 0.93 -13.11 -9.17
C GLN A 206 0.92 -11.96 -8.16
N ALA A 207 0.95 -12.26 -6.86
CA ALA A 207 1.06 -11.24 -5.81
C ALA A 207 2.35 -10.39 -5.95
N MET A 208 3.48 -11.03 -6.30
CA MET A 208 4.74 -10.31 -6.55
C MET A 208 4.67 -9.44 -7.82
N ILE A 209 3.99 -9.90 -8.88
CA ILE A 209 3.75 -9.10 -10.09
C ILE A 209 2.93 -7.85 -9.73
N PHE A 210 1.85 -7.99 -8.97
CA PHE A 210 1.02 -6.88 -8.54
C PHE A 210 1.77 -5.92 -7.60
N ALA A 211 2.58 -6.43 -6.67
CA ALA A 211 3.43 -5.60 -5.82
C ALA A 211 4.45 -4.79 -6.63
N CYS A 212 5.06 -5.41 -7.65
CA CYS A 212 5.96 -4.74 -8.57
C CYS A 212 5.23 -3.65 -9.38
N LEU A 213 4.06 -3.96 -9.93
CA LEU A 213 3.24 -3.00 -10.67
C LEU A 213 2.90 -1.79 -9.81
N ARG A 214 2.50 -1.99 -8.55
CA ARG A 214 2.23 -0.90 -7.59
C ARG A 214 3.42 0.03 -7.40
N SER A 215 4.63 -0.54 -7.24
CA SER A 215 5.84 0.26 -7.06
C SER A 215 6.10 1.19 -8.25
N TRP A 216 5.93 0.70 -9.48
CA TRP A 216 6.09 1.48 -10.70
C TRP A 216 4.97 2.51 -10.93
N LEU A 217 3.74 2.20 -10.55
CA LEU A 217 2.61 3.15 -10.57
C LEU A 217 2.85 4.29 -9.58
N LYS A 218 3.14 3.97 -8.32
CA LYS A 218 3.33 4.98 -7.24
C LYS A 218 4.45 5.98 -7.51
N THR A 219 5.44 5.59 -8.27
CA THR A 219 6.54 6.49 -8.64
C THR A 219 6.26 7.29 -9.92
N GLY A 220 5.11 7.06 -10.57
CA GLY A 220 4.69 7.73 -11.80
C GLY A 220 5.45 7.28 -13.04
N GLU A 221 6.25 6.22 -12.95
CA GLU A 221 7.05 5.73 -14.07
C GLU A 221 6.24 4.86 -15.05
N VAL A 222 5.20 4.20 -14.56
CA VAL A 222 4.15 3.55 -15.36
C VAL A 222 2.86 4.32 -15.16
N THR A 223 2.27 4.82 -16.25
CA THR A 223 1.03 5.58 -16.20
C THR A 223 -0.20 4.67 -16.24
N ALA A 224 -1.33 5.18 -15.74
CA ALA A 224 -2.61 4.50 -15.82
C ALA A 224 -3.00 4.14 -17.27
N MET A 225 -2.68 5.02 -18.23
CA MET A 225 -2.93 4.80 -19.66
C MET A 225 -2.10 3.64 -20.22
N GLN A 226 -0.81 3.58 -19.90
CA GLN A 226 0.06 2.47 -20.31
C GLN A 226 -0.41 1.14 -19.73
N LEU A 227 -0.87 1.12 -18.48
CA LEU A 227 -1.41 -0.07 -17.85
C LEU A 227 -2.73 -0.51 -18.51
N ALA A 228 -3.61 0.42 -18.87
CA ALA A 228 -4.89 0.12 -19.51
C ALA A 228 -4.74 -0.57 -20.88
N GLU A 229 -3.62 -0.38 -21.57
CA GLU A 229 -3.28 -1.07 -22.83
C GLU A 229 -2.80 -2.51 -22.63
N THR A 230 -2.67 -2.98 -21.39
CA THR A 230 -2.15 -4.30 -21.04
C THR A 230 -3.22 -5.22 -20.44
N PRO A 231 -3.02 -6.54 -20.50
CA PRO A 231 -3.92 -7.50 -19.82
C PRO A 231 -3.81 -7.43 -18.28
N LEU A 232 -2.76 -6.83 -17.71
CA LEU A 232 -2.56 -6.73 -16.26
C LEU A 232 -3.75 -6.11 -15.55
N LEU A 233 -4.36 -5.09 -16.16
CA LEU A 233 -5.51 -4.42 -15.55
C LEU A 233 -6.73 -5.35 -15.45
N SER A 234 -7.04 -6.13 -16.49
CA SER A 234 -8.11 -7.14 -16.42
C SER A 234 -7.78 -8.24 -15.41
N CYS A 235 -6.52 -8.73 -15.40
CA CYS A 235 -6.08 -9.73 -14.44
C CYS A 235 -6.18 -9.24 -12.99
N THR A 236 -6.01 -7.91 -12.75
CA THR A 236 -6.18 -7.34 -11.40
C THR A 236 -7.64 -7.41 -10.95
N PHE A 237 -8.61 -7.13 -11.83
CA PHE A 237 -10.04 -7.30 -11.50
C PHE A 237 -10.41 -8.78 -11.28
N ASP A 238 -9.85 -9.69 -12.09
CA ASP A 238 -10.08 -11.14 -11.92
C ASP A 238 -9.51 -11.63 -10.58
N ALA A 239 -8.35 -11.09 -10.15
CA ALA A 239 -7.71 -11.43 -8.89
C ALA A 239 -8.53 -11.05 -7.64
N LEU A 240 -9.52 -10.14 -7.75
CA LEU A 240 -10.48 -9.88 -6.67
C LEU A 240 -11.37 -11.10 -6.32
N GLN A 241 -11.40 -12.14 -7.13
CA GLN A 241 -12.13 -13.38 -6.83
C GLN A 241 -11.28 -14.42 -6.10
N ASP A 242 -9.96 -14.22 -6.00
CA ASP A 242 -9.01 -15.12 -5.34
C ASP A 242 -8.70 -14.59 -3.94
N GLU A 243 -8.89 -15.43 -2.91
CA GLU A 243 -8.67 -15.06 -1.50
C GLU A 243 -7.21 -14.67 -1.21
N GLU A 244 -6.24 -15.34 -1.87
CA GLU A 244 -4.80 -15.07 -1.66
C GLU A 244 -4.35 -13.77 -2.34
N LEU A 245 -5.07 -13.31 -3.37
CA LEU A 245 -4.72 -12.14 -4.16
C LEU A 245 -5.57 -10.91 -3.88
N PHE A 246 -6.70 -11.09 -3.18
CA PHE A 246 -7.72 -10.06 -2.98
C PHE A 246 -7.14 -8.73 -2.47
N ASP A 247 -6.42 -8.76 -1.35
CA ASP A 247 -5.87 -7.54 -0.75
C ASP A 247 -4.87 -6.84 -1.68
N THR A 248 -4.03 -7.63 -2.35
CA THR A 248 -3.04 -7.09 -3.29
C THR A 248 -3.73 -6.48 -4.52
N ALA A 249 -4.79 -7.10 -5.01
CA ALA A 249 -5.59 -6.57 -6.12
C ALA A 249 -6.32 -5.27 -5.73
N VAL A 250 -6.92 -5.22 -4.53
CA VAL A 250 -7.51 -3.99 -3.96
C VAL A 250 -6.50 -2.86 -3.94
N ASP A 251 -5.32 -3.15 -3.45
CA ASP A 251 -4.25 -2.17 -3.36
C ASP A 251 -3.81 -1.63 -4.73
N VAL A 252 -3.66 -2.51 -5.75
CA VAL A 252 -3.34 -2.09 -7.13
C VAL A 252 -4.44 -1.18 -7.69
N LEU A 253 -5.72 -1.55 -7.50
CA LEU A 253 -6.84 -0.77 -8.00
C LEU A 253 -6.94 0.59 -7.33
N CYS A 254 -6.75 0.67 -6.02
CA CYS A 254 -6.73 1.95 -5.29
C CYS A 254 -5.59 2.85 -5.77
N ASP A 255 -4.38 2.31 -5.92
CA ASP A 255 -3.23 3.07 -6.43
C ASP A 255 -3.49 3.52 -7.89
N LEU A 256 -4.04 2.66 -8.75
CA LEU A 256 -4.39 3.01 -10.12
C LEU A 256 -5.45 4.12 -10.19
N ILE A 257 -6.52 4.03 -9.41
CA ILE A 257 -7.57 5.06 -9.34
C ILE A 257 -6.95 6.38 -8.91
N ASN A 258 -6.06 6.38 -7.92
CA ASN A 258 -5.35 7.57 -7.48
C ASN A 258 -4.47 8.19 -8.59
N GLU A 259 -3.83 7.38 -9.41
CA GLU A 259 -3.00 7.85 -10.54
C GLU A 259 -3.85 8.50 -11.66
N THR A 260 -5.16 8.32 -11.67
CA THR A 260 -6.07 8.97 -12.63
C THR A 260 -6.67 10.29 -12.14
N GLN A 261 -6.11 10.91 -11.08
CA GLN A 261 -6.62 12.17 -10.51
C GLN A 261 -6.57 13.37 -11.49
N GLU A 262 -5.66 13.37 -12.47
CA GLU A 262 -5.65 14.32 -13.58
C GLU A 262 -6.70 13.87 -14.61
N LEU A 263 -7.97 14.29 -14.36
CA LEU A 263 -9.16 13.74 -15.01
C LEU A 263 -9.17 13.92 -16.53
N GLU A 264 -8.70 15.09 -17.00
CA GLU A 264 -8.68 15.40 -18.45
C GLU A 264 -7.70 14.51 -19.22
N GLU A 265 -6.55 14.19 -18.61
CA GLU A 265 -5.51 13.36 -19.22
C GLU A 265 -5.88 11.87 -19.21
N ASN A 266 -6.67 11.45 -18.23
CA ASN A 266 -7.01 10.03 -17.99
C ASN A 266 -8.44 9.65 -18.39
N GLN A 267 -9.16 10.49 -19.14
CA GLN A 267 -10.58 10.27 -19.45
C GLN A 267 -10.86 8.85 -19.99
N GLY A 268 -10.06 8.35 -20.94
CA GLY A 268 -10.27 7.02 -21.53
C GLY A 268 -10.10 5.88 -20.50
N VAL A 269 -9.17 6.03 -19.56
CA VAL A 269 -8.97 5.05 -18.49
C VAL A 269 -10.12 5.11 -17.49
N ILE A 270 -10.60 6.30 -17.14
CA ILE A 270 -11.72 6.51 -16.23
C ILE A 270 -13.00 5.90 -16.82
N GLU A 271 -13.28 6.15 -18.11
CA GLU A 271 -14.43 5.56 -18.83
C GLU A 271 -14.38 4.02 -18.85
N TRP A 272 -13.17 3.44 -18.86
CA TRP A 272 -12.98 2.01 -18.78
C TRP A 272 -13.13 1.48 -17.34
N LEU A 273 -12.65 2.21 -16.32
CA LEU A 273 -12.67 1.81 -14.91
C LEU A 273 -14.08 1.87 -14.29
N LEU A 274 -14.81 2.97 -14.50
CA LEU A 274 -16.07 3.23 -13.82
C LEU A 274 -17.09 2.08 -13.92
N PRO A 275 -17.39 1.52 -15.12
CA PRO A 275 -18.34 0.41 -15.21
C PRO A 275 -17.86 -0.87 -14.51
N ARG A 276 -16.54 -1.08 -14.45
CA ARG A 276 -15.95 -2.25 -13.78
C ARG A 276 -16.01 -2.11 -12.28
N ILE A 277 -15.73 -0.92 -11.76
CA ILE A 277 -15.88 -0.62 -10.33
C ILE A 277 -17.36 -0.76 -9.94
N GLU A 278 -18.29 -0.21 -10.72
CA GLU A 278 -19.74 -0.38 -10.49
C GLU A 278 -20.11 -1.86 -10.42
N SER A 279 -19.56 -2.70 -11.29
CA SER A 279 -19.84 -4.14 -11.33
C SER A 279 -19.39 -4.90 -10.08
N LEU A 280 -18.61 -4.30 -9.18
CA LEU A 280 -18.20 -4.89 -7.89
C LEU A 280 -19.29 -4.75 -6.81
N ARG A 281 -20.31 -3.88 -6.99
CA ARG A 281 -21.35 -3.65 -5.97
C ARG A 281 -22.12 -4.94 -5.59
N PRO A 282 -22.51 -5.83 -6.50
CA PRO A 282 -23.10 -7.11 -6.11
C PRO A 282 -22.19 -7.97 -5.23
N ALA A 283 -20.86 -7.94 -5.46
CA ALA A 283 -19.90 -8.64 -4.62
C ALA A 283 -19.82 -8.03 -3.20
N LEU A 284 -19.92 -6.70 -3.08
CA LEU A 284 -20.02 -6.01 -1.77
C LEU A 284 -21.26 -6.47 -1.02
N MET A 285 -22.43 -6.52 -1.69
CA MET A 285 -23.68 -6.95 -1.07
C MET A 285 -23.68 -8.45 -0.71
N ALA A 286 -22.94 -9.26 -1.44
CA ALA A 286 -22.82 -10.69 -1.19
C ALA A 286 -21.78 -11.04 -0.11
N ALA A 287 -20.89 -10.11 0.25
CA ALA A 287 -19.84 -10.33 1.25
C ALA A 287 -20.41 -10.56 2.66
N GLY A 288 -21.60 -10.00 2.97
CA GLY A 288 -22.27 -10.24 4.26
C GLY A 288 -21.40 -9.86 5.44
N ASP A 289 -21.06 -10.83 6.30
CA ASP A 289 -20.24 -10.64 7.51
C ASP A 289 -18.73 -10.84 7.27
N ASP A 290 -18.29 -10.97 6.02
CA ASP A 290 -16.86 -11.02 5.66
C ASP A 290 -16.28 -9.59 5.68
N GLU A 291 -15.82 -9.16 6.86
CA GLU A 291 -15.32 -7.80 7.13
C GLU A 291 -14.12 -7.44 6.25
N ASP A 292 -13.19 -8.37 6.00
CA ASP A 292 -12.00 -8.10 5.19
C ASP A 292 -12.39 -7.83 3.73
N ARG A 293 -13.34 -8.62 3.21
CA ARG A 293 -13.86 -8.44 1.85
C ARG A 293 -14.66 -7.15 1.72
N VAL A 294 -15.51 -6.83 2.69
CA VAL A 294 -16.26 -5.56 2.72
C VAL A 294 -15.29 -4.38 2.80
N ARG A 295 -14.29 -4.45 3.67
CA ARG A 295 -13.25 -3.41 3.82
C ARG A 295 -12.49 -3.16 2.54
N GLY A 296 -12.05 -4.22 1.85
CA GLY A 296 -11.35 -4.11 0.58
C GLY A 296 -12.19 -3.46 -0.51
N LEU A 297 -13.43 -3.93 -0.71
CA LEU A 297 -14.35 -3.36 -1.69
C LEU A 297 -14.74 -1.91 -1.34
N CYS A 298 -14.98 -1.61 -0.05
CA CYS A 298 -15.20 -0.26 0.43
C CYS A 298 -14.06 0.68 0.03
N ARG A 299 -12.80 0.27 0.20
CA ARG A 299 -11.62 1.05 -0.20
C ARG A 299 -11.64 1.40 -1.69
N ILE A 300 -12.03 0.46 -2.56
CA ILE A 300 -12.12 0.71 -4.01
C ILE A 300 -13.21 1.74 -4.31
N PHE A 301 -14.42 1.58 -3.77
CA PHE A 301 -15.52 2.51 -4.01
C PHE A 301 -15.24 3.90 -3.47
N VAL A 302 -14.69 3.99 -2.27
CA VAL A 302 -14.34 5.26 -1.64
C VAL A 302 -13.21 5.95 -2.39
N GLN A 303 -12.16 5.22 -2.78
CA GLN A 303 -11.07 5.78 -3.58
C GLN A 303 -11.58 6.33 -4.91
N ALA A 304 -12.47 5.60 -5.60
CA ALA A 304 -13.10 6.08 -6.83
C ALA A 304 -13.98 7.32 -6.56
N GLY A 305 -14.76 7.29 -5.48
CA GLY A 305 -15.56 8.43 -5.07
C GLY A 305 -14.72 9.66 -4.77
N GLU A 306 -13.65 9.54 -4.01
CA GLU A 306 -12.73 10.63 -3.66
C GLU A 306 -11.99 11.18 -4.88
N THR A 307 -11.55 10.32 -5.79
CA THR A 307 -10.81 10.74 -6.99
C THR A 307 -11.72 11.41 -8.02
N TYR A 308 -12.97 10.90 -8.16
CA TYR A 308 -13.86 11.33 -9.24
C TYR A 308 -15.03 12.21 -8.77
N HIS A 309 -15.05 12.68 -7.50
CA HIS A 309 -16.17 13.48 -6.97
C HIS A 309 -16.53 14.68 -7.86
N ALA A 310 -15.52 15.34 -8.44
CA ALA A 310 -15.73 16.49 -9.32
C ALA A 310 -16.50 16.16 -10.61
N LEU A 311 -16.46 14.89 -11.07
CA LEU A 311 -17.21 14.41 -12.22
C LEU A 311 -18.67 14.06 -11.87
N ALA A 312 -19.03 13.92 -10.59
CA ALA A 312 -20.34 13.45 -10.17
C ALA A 312 -21.48 14.31 -10.74
N LEU A 313 -21.31 15.62 -10.76
CA LEU A 313 -22.33 16.56 -11.28
C LEU A 313 -22.33 16.69 -12.82
N GLN A 314 -21.24 16.30 -13.47
CA GLN A 314 -21.13 16.31 -14.92
C GLN A 314 -21.66 14.98 -15.51
N HIS A 315 -21.43 13.87 -14.83
CA HIS A 315 -21.81 12.51 -15.24
C HIS A 315 -22.57 11.77 -14.12
N PRO A 316 -23.74 12.28 -13.66
CA PRO A 316 -24.42 11.75 -12.48
C PRO A 316 -24.82 10.27 -12.64
N GLN A 317 -25.15 9.83 -13.86
CA GLN A 317 -25.54 8.44 -14.09
C GLN A 317 -24.37 7.46 -13.92
N ALA A 318 -23.15 7.87 -14.20
CA ALA A 318 -21.97 7.03 -14.06
C ALA A 318 -21.46 6.98 -12.60
N LEU A 319 -21.60 8.10 -11.85
CA LEU A 319 -21.05 8.19 -10.49
C LEU A 319 -22.06 7.82 -9.40
N LEU A 320 -23.37 7.99 -9.62
CA LEU A 320 -24.39 7.66 -8.64
C LEU A 320 -24.32 6.22 -8.12
N PRO A 321 -24.06 5.17 -8.94
CA PRO A 321 -23.90 3.80 -8.44
C PRO A 321 -22.72 3.64 -7.48
N ILE A 322 -21.61 4.35 -7.73
CA ILE A 322 -20.42 4.36 -6.84
C ILE A 322 -20.76 5.05 -5.51
N VAL A 323 -21.46 6.18 -5.56
CA VAL A 323 -21.93 6.90 -4.36
C VAL A 323 -22.90 6.03 -3.54
N GLN A 324 -23.77 5.28 -4.20
CA GLN A 324 -24.65 4.32 -3.54
C GLN A 324 -23.89 3.15 -2.90
N ALA A 325 -22.83 2.64 -3.56
CA ALA A 325 -21.98 1.62 -2.95
C ALA A 325 -21.22 2.15 -1.73
N ALA A 326 -20.77 3.42 -1.76
CA ALA A 326 -20.18 4.07 -0.59
C ALA A 326 -21.22 4.23 0.55
N LEU A 327 -22.50 4.47 0.23
CA LEU A 327 -23.58 4.48 1.22
C LEU A 327 -23.82 3.08 1.81
N ASP A 328 -23.77 2.03 1.00
CA ASP A 328 -23.85 0.64 1.48
C ASP A 328 -22.73 0.36 2.48
N CYS A 329 -21.48 0.79 2.18
CA CYS A 329 -20.34 0.71 3.11
C CYS A 329 -20.56 1.54 4.38
N ALA A 330 -21.05 2.78 4.28
CA ALA A 330 -21.37 3.62 5.43
C ALA A 330 -22.49 3.03 6.30
N SER A 331 -23.30 2.12 5.75
CA SER A 331 -24.39 1.44 6.46
C SER A 331 -23.95 0.15 7.16
N TYR A 332 -22.69 -0.24 6.99
CA TYR A 332 -22.16 -1.48 7.56
C TYR A 332 -22.08 -1.38 9.09
N HIS A 333 -22.03 -2.53 9.77
CA HIS A 333 -22.06 -2.55 11.24
C HIS A 333 -20.68 -2.31 11.88
N ASP A 334 -19.58 -2.64 11.17
CA ASP A 334 -18.21 -2.36 11.64
C ASP A 334 -17.87 -0.88 11.44
N LEU A 335 -17.64 -0.17 12.55
CA LEU A 335 -17.38 1.26 12.57
C LEU A 335 -16.03 1.63 11.93
N ASP A 336 -15.05 0.73 11.89
CA ASP A 336 -13.76 0.97 11.23
C ASP A 336 -13.93 1.02 9.71
N ILE A 337 -14.87 0.24 9.16
CA ILE A 337 -15.22 0.30 7.74
C ILE A 337 -15.99 1.58 7.44
N VAL A 338 -16.94 1.96 8.29
CA VAL A 338 -17.72 3.21 8.14
C VAL A 338 -16.80 4.42 8.09
N GLN A 339 -15.76 4.49 8.92
CA GLN A 339 -14.80 5.59 8.96
C GLN A 339 -14.06 5.80 7.63
N ILE A 340 -13.85 4.74 6.83
CA ILE A 340 -13.21 4.85 5.51
C ILE A 340 -13.99 5.82 4.60
N THR A 341 -15.31 5.94 4.78
CA THR A 341 -16.18 6.74 3.90
C THR A 341 -16.21 8.25 4.23
N PHE A 342 -15.71 8.69 5.40
CA PHE A 342 -15.92 10.05 5.90
C PHE A 342 -15.37 11.14 4.99
N ARG A 343 -14.16 10.98 4.51
CA ARG A 343 -13.53 11.97 3.62
C ARG A 343 -14.29 12.11 2.31
N PHE A 344 -14.77 11.00 1.75
CA PHE A 344 -15.57 11.02 0.53
C PHE A 344 -16.84 11.85 0.72
N TRP A 345 -17.57 11.67 1.82
CA TRP A 345 -18.80 12.42 2.09
C TRP A 345 -18.55 13.92 2.20
N TYR A 346 -17.47 14.32 2.85
CA TYR A 346 -17.06 15.73 2.92
C TYR A 346 -16.80 16.35 1.54
N LEU A 347 -16.06 15.65 0.67
CA LEU A 347 -15.75 16.13 -0.69
C LEU A 347 -17.03 16.25 -1.52
N LEU A 348 -17.85 15.22 -1.53
CA LEU A 348 -19.10 15.20 -2.29
C LEU A 348 -20.10 16.25 -1.78
N ALA A 349 -20.22 16.44 -0.46
CA ALA A 349 -21.09 17.45 0.13
C ALA A 349 -20.77 18.87 -0.35
N THR A 350 -19.49 19.18 -0.46
CA THR A 350 -19.02 20.49 -0.93
C THR A 350 -19.47 20.76 -2.36
N ASP A 351 -19.34 19.77 -3.25
CA ASP A 351 -19.72 19.93 -4.66
C ASP A 351 -21.26 19.95 -4.84
N VAL A 352 -21.96 19.06 -4.17
CA VAL A 352 -23.43 18.95 -4.23
C VAL A 352 -24.08 20.22 -3.67
N HIS A 353 -23.62 20.73 -2.54
CA HIS A 353 -24.15 21.97 -1.96
C HIS A 353 -24.02 23.15 -2.91
N ARG A 354 -22.80 23.36 -3.47
CA ARG A 354 -22.54 24.42 -4.45
C ARG A 354 -23.47 24.32 -5.67
N ALA A 355 -23.70 23.10 -6.15
CA ALA A 355 -24.57 22.86 -7.30
C ALA A 355 -26.06 23.13 -6.98
N LEU A 356 -26.51 22.78 -5.77
CA LEU A 356 -27.87 23.08 -5.30
C LEU A 356 -28.10 24.58 -5.18
N GLU A 357 -27.15 25.36 -4.65
CA GLU A 357 -27.20 26.81 -4.61
C GLU A 357 -27.32 27.45 -6.00
N GLN A 358 -26.67 26.83 -7.01
CA GLN A 358 -26.74 27.26 -8.41
C GLN A 358 -28.02 26.79 -9.13
N GLY A 359 -28.86 26.00 -8.44
CA GLY A 359 -30.07 25.42 -9.03
C GLY A 359 -29.79 24.32 -10.08
N ASN A 360 -28.63 23.65 -10.00
CA ASN A 360 -28.27 22.58 -10.92
C ASN A 360 -29.07 21.29 -10.61
N PRO A 361 -29.94 20.82 -11.53
CA PRO A 361 -30.76 19.63 -11.29
C PRO A 361 -29.97 18.33 -11.18
N ALA A 362 -28.72 18.29 -11.66
CA ALA A 362 -27.85 17.13 -11.55
C ALA A 362 -27.47 16.79 -10.09
N ALA A 363 -27.66 17.76 -9.16
CA ALA A 363 -27.40 17.56 -7.74
C ALA A 363 -28.54 16.83 -6.99
N LEU A 364 -29.75 16.80 -7.54
CA LEU A 364 -30.92 16.23 -6.86
C LEU A 364 -30.77 14.73 -6.49
N PRO A 365 -30.29 13.84 -7.38
CA PRO A 365 -30.09 12.43 -7.01
C PRO A 365 -29.12 12.24 -5.86
N PHE A 366 -28.08 13.08 -5.78
CA PHE A 366 -27.10 13.04 -4.69
C PHE A 366 -27.69 13.57 -3.38
N ARG A 367 -28.55 14.59 -3.43
CA ARG A 367 -29.29 15.07 -2.26
C ARG A 367 -30.12 13.94 -1.63
N ASP A 368 -30.78 13.11 -2.44
CA ASP A 368 -31.54 11.95 -1.96
C ASP A 368 -30.62 10.92 -1.27
N VAL A 369 -29.36 10.76 -1.73
CA VAL A 369 -28.37 9.92 -1.06
C VAL A 369 -27.98 10.51 0.28
N PHE A 370 -27.81 11.84 0.40
CA PHE A 370 -27.53 12.49 1.70
C PHE A 370 -28.70 12.37 2.70
N GLU A 371 -29.96 12.31 2.23
CA GLU A 371 -31.10 11.98 3.10
C GLU A 371 -31.00 10.57 3.68
N GLN A 372 -30.58 9.61 2.89
CA GLN A 372 -30.34 8.23 3.34
C GLN A 372 -29.12 8.16 4.28
N LEU A 373 -28.03 8.84 3.94
CA LEU A 373 -26.83 8.92 4.77
C LEU A 373 -27.14 9.51 6.14
N PHE A 374 -27.94 10.57 6.21
CA PHE A 374 -28.38 11.16 7.48
C PHE A 374 -29.06 10.12 8.38
N ALA A 375 -29.96 9.31 7.82
CA ALA A 375 -30.63 8.25 8.57
C ALA A 375 -29.66 7.12 9.01
N VAL A 376 -28.65 6.81 8.19
CA VAL A 376 -27.58 5.87 8.53
C VAL A 376 -26.74 6.40 9.70
N ILE A 377 -26.36 7.67 9.66
CA ILE A 377 -25.56 8.32 10.71
C ILE A 377 -26.31 8.30 12.04
N LEU A 378 -27.59 8.66 12.06
CA LEU A 378 -28.39 8.63 13.29
C LEU A 378 -28.40 7.23 13.94
N ARG A 379 -28.45 6.16 13.13
CA ARG A 379 -28.36 4.78 13.65
C ARG A 379 -27.01 4.48 14.28
N HIS A 380 -25.91 4.92 13.64
CA HIS A 380 -24.57 4.70 14.16
C HIS A 380 -24.24 5.57 15.39
N LEU A 381 -24.88 6.71 15.54
CA LEU A 381 -24.74 7.57 16.73
C LEU A 381 -25.40 6.96 17.97
N ARG A 382 -26.34 6.03 17.81
CA ARG A 382 -27.02 5.36 18.91
C ARG A 382 -26.01 4.60 19.78
N PHE A 383 -25.99 4.91 21.08
CA PHE A 383 -25.16 4.15 22.02
C PHE A 383 -25.59 2.70 22.06
N PRO A 384 -24.62 1.76 22.24
CA PRO A 384 -24.96 0.38 22.58
C PRO A 384 -25.85 0.28 23.80
N ASP A 385 -26.64 -0.78 23.89
CA ASP A 385 -27.55 -0.99 25.01
C ASP A 385 -26.78 -1.16 26.33
N ASP A 386 -27.40 -0.76 27.45
CA ASP A 386 -26.76 -0.71 28.77
C ASP A 386 -26.33 -2.10 29.28
N ASP A 387 -26.92 -3.16 28.72
CA ASP A 387 -26.60 -4.56 28.98
C ASP A 387 -25.43 -5.10 28.11
N THR A 388 -24.92 -4.27 27.17
CA THR A 388 -23.75 -4.60 26.36
C THR A 388 -22.48 -4.44 27.21
N ASP A 389 -21.73 -5.51 27.37
CA ASP A 389 -20.54 -5.56 28.24
C ASP A 389 -19.31 -5.00 27.50
N LEU A 390 -19.31 -3.68 27.29
CA LEU A 390 -18.20 -2.96 26.66
C LEU A 390 -17.07 -2.71 27.65
N THR A 391 -15.83 -2.96 27.23
CA THR A 391 -14.63 -2.54 27.95
C THR A 391 -14.51 -1.01 28.01
N GLY A 392 -13.66 -0.49 28.90
CA GLY A 392 -13.37 0.95 28.97
C GLY A 392 -12.85 1.50 27.65
N GLN A 393 -11.96 0.74 26.98
CA GLN A 393 -11.37 1.13 25.69
C GLN A 393 -12.45 1.20 24.60
N GLU A 394 -13.29 0.18 24.45
CA GLU A 394 -14.37 0.15 23.45
C GLU A 394 -15.35 1.31 23.60
N ARG A 395 -15.64 1.73 24.85
CA ARG A 395 -16.47 2.92 25.11
C ARG A 395 -15.80 4.21 24.67
N ASP A 396 -14.50 4.34 24.88
CA ASP A 396 -13.74 5.53 24.47
C ASP A 396 -13.56 5.57 22.95
N ASP A 397 -13.36 4.42 22.31
CA ASP A 397 -13.30 4.30 20.85
C ASP A 397 -14.64 4.68 20.22
N PHE A 398 -15.77 4.20 20.78
CA PHE A 398 -17.11 4.57 20.32
C PHE A 398 -17.40 6.07 20.50
N ARG A 399 -16.97 6.69 21.60
CA ARG A 399 -17.10 8.15 21.81
C ARG A 399 -16.29 8.93 20.79
N SER A 400 -15.08 8.47 20.49
CA SER A 400 -14.22 9.07 19.48
C SER A 400 -14.85 8.96 18.08
N PHE A 401 -15.39 7.78 17.75
CA PHE A 401 -16.15 7.55 16.52
C PHE A 401 -17.35 8.50 16.40
N ARG A 402 -18.17 8.65 17.44
CA ARG A 402 -19.29 9.61 17.43
C ARG A 402 -18.86 11.04 17.15
N HIS A 403 -17.68 11.44 17.62
CA HIS A 403 -17.15 12.76 17.34
C HIS A 403 -16.88 12.97 15.85
N TYR A 404 -16.22 12.02 15.21
CA TYR A 404 -15.96 12.06 13.74
C TYR A 404 -17.25 11.94 12.93
N MET A 405 -18.18 11.10 13.37
CA MET A 405 -19.50 10.94 12.75
C MET A 405 -20.31 12.24 12.80
N GLY A 406 -20.13 13.05 13.87
CA GLY A 406 -20.71 14.38 13.99
C GLY A 406 -20.27 15.35 12.89
N ASP A 407 -19.07 15.20 12.33
CA ASP A 407 -18.63 16.01 11.20
C ASP A 407 -19.35 15.58 9.91
N THR A 408 -19.51 14.27 9.66
CA THR A 408 -20.32 13.79 8.53
C THR A 408 -21.79 14.19 8.66
N LEU A 409 -22.34 14.30 9.88
CA LEU A 409 -23.67 14.85 10.12
C LEU A 409 -23.75 16.33 9.70
N LYS A 410 -22.72 17.13 9.97
CA LYS A 410 -22.63 18.52 9.50
C LYS A 410 -22.60 18.59 7.98
N ASP A 411 -21.90 17.67 7.31
CA ASP A 411 -21.89 17.57 5.84
C ASP A 411 -23.29 17.29 5.30
N CYS A 412 -24.07 16.40 5.94
CA CYS A 412 -25.47 16.19 5.61
C CYS A 412 -26.30 17.47 5.79
N CYS A 413 -26.12 18.17 6.92
CA CYS A 413 -26.81 19.44 7.17
C CYS A 413 -26.41 20.53 6.16
N TYR A 414 -25.20 20.51 5.67
CA TYR A 414 -24.72 21.43 4.65
C TYR A 414 -25.43 21.22 3.31
N VAL A 415 -25.71 19.97 2.93
CA VAL A 415 -26.42 19.62 1.69
C VAL A 415 -27.94 19.76 1.83
N LEU A 416 -28.51 19.25 2.93
CA LEU A 416 -29.96 19.15 3.11
C LEU A 416 -30.60 20.43 3.68
N GLY A 417 -29.80 21.22 4.37
CA GLY A 417 -30.25 22.36 5.18
C GLY A 417 -30.62 21.97 6.62
N ALA A 418 -30.26 22.83 7.59
CA ALA A 418 -30.43 22.53 9.01
C ALA A 418 -31.90 22.28 9.39
N GLU A 419 -32.84 23.01 8.78
CA GLU A 419 -34.29 22.85 9.04
C GLU A 419 -34.80 21.46 8.67
N ALA A 420 -34.37 20.92 7.50
CA ALA A 420 -34.76 19.59 7.08
C ALA A 420 -34.16 18.50 7.99
N CYS A 421 -32.89 18.63 8.40
CA CYS A 421 -32.27 17.71 9.33
C CYS A 421 -32.93 17.71 10.71
N LEU A 422 -33.24 18.89 11.25
CA LEU A 422 -33.94 19.00 12.53
C LEU A 422 -35.37 18.42 12.46
N ALA A 423 -36.10 18.68 11.38
CA ALA A 423 -37.43 18.09 11.17
C ALA A 423 -37.34 16.55 11.14
N ARG A 424 -36.33 15.99 10.45
CA ARG A 424 -36.13 14.55 10.40
C ARG A 424 -35.71 13.94 11.74
N SER A 425 -34.85 14.61 12.51
CA SER A 425 -34.54 14.21 13.89
C SER A 425 -35.78 14.20 14.76
N LEU A 426 -36.63 15.21 14.64
CA LEU A 426 -37.90 15.30 15.38
C LEU A 426 -38.84 14.14 15.03
N GLU A 427 -38.99 13.82 13.72
CA GLU A 427 -39.80 12.68 13.28
C GLU A 427 -39.32 11.36 13.89
N VAL A 428 -37.98 11.15 14.00
CA VAL A 428 -37.41 9.95 14.64
C VAL A 428 -37.80 9.90 16.11
N ILE A 429 -37.68 11.03 16.84
CA ILE A 429 -38.07 11.15 18.25
C ILE A 429 -39.56 10.88 18.44
N GLU A 430 -40.41 11.52 17.63
CA GLU A 430 -41.87 11.35 17.70
C GLU A 430 -42.29 9.92 17.41
N SER A 431 -41.64 9.26 16.43
CA SER A 431 -41.89 7.88 16.09
C SER A 431 -41.50 6.93 17.24
N ALA A 432 -40.35 7.19 17.90
CA ALA A 432 -39.93 6.42 19.08
C ALA A 432 -40.90 6.58 20.24
N LEU A 433 -41.39 7.80 20.49
CA LEU A 433 -42.38 8.09 21.53
C LEU A 433 -43.75 7.46 21.22
N ALA A 434 -44.17 7.46 19.93
CA ALA A 434 -45.49 6.91 19.53
C ALA A 434 -45.51 5.36 19.64
N GLN A 435 -44.39 4.71 19.48
CA GLN A 435 -44.25 3.27 19.69
C GLN A 435 -44.21 2.87 21.17
N ALA A 436 -44.51 3.81 22.11
CA ALA A 436 -44.41 3.77 23.57
C ALA A 436 -44.66 2.35 24.13
N SER A 437 -43.66 1.51 24.03
CA SER A 437 -43.51 0.22 24.67
C SER A 437 -42.77 0.46 26.01
N PRO A 438 -42.92 -0.39 27.03
CA PRO A 438 -42.07 -0.34 28.20
C PRO A 438 -40.56 -0.52 27.89
N GLU A 439 -40.20 -0.64 26.62
CA GLU A 439 -38.86 -0.87 26.10
C GLU A 439 -38.20 0.37 25.48
N LEU A 440 -38.82 1.60 25.56
CA LEU A 440 -38.18 2.84 25.07
C LEU A 440 -36.90 3.09 25.86
N ARG A 441 -35.76 3.00 25.18
CA ARG A 441 -34.43 3.19 25.76
C ARG A 441 -33.97 4.64 25.58
N TRP A 442 -33.21 5.17 26.52
CA TRP A 442 -32.68 6.52 26.46
C TRP A 442 -31.81 6.76 25.21
N GLN A 443 -31.14 5.72 24.72
CA GLN A 443 -30.32 5.75 23.50
C GLN A 443 -31.13 6.10 22.25
N ASP A 444 -32.39 5.67 22.20
CA ASP A 444 -33.27 5.94 21.04
C ASP A 444 -33.72 7.42 21.00
N MET A 445 -33.63 8.12 22.13
CA MET A 445 -33.94 9.54 22.24
C MET A 445 -32.69 10.42 22.12
N GLU A 446 -31.56 9.96 22.61
CA GLU A 446 -30.32 10.74 22.66
C GLU A 446 -29.64 10.80 21.26
N ALA A 447 -29.66 9.74 20.49
CA ALA A 447 -29.00 9.70 19.17
C ALA A 447 -29.54 10.76 18.18
N PRO A 448 -30.86 11.01 18.08
CA PRO A 448 -31.38 12.07 17.19
C PRO A 448 -31.30 13.49 17.76
N LEU A 449 -30.96 13.69 19.06
CA LEU A 449 -30.76 15.01 19.68
C LEU A 449 -29.39 15.59 19.37
#